data_d79f2a25ebf8730811b4257fb8cf2a2a
#
_entry.id   d79f2a25ebf8730811b4257fb8cf2a2a
#
_cell.length_a   1.000
_cell.length_b   1.000
_cell.length_c   1.000
_cell.angle_alpha   90.00
_cell.angle_beta   90.00
_cell.angle_gamma   90.00
#
_symmetry.space_group_name_H-M   'P 1'
#
loop_
_entity.id
_entity.type
_entity.pdbx_description
1 polymer ?
#
loop_
_entity_poly.entity_id
_entity_poly.type
_entity_poly.pdbx_seq_one_letter_code
_entity_poly.pdbx_strand_id
1 'polypeptide(L)'
;LLARDAGRSDIDKLEDTVRQRAIMQDFIKIIARLHRLNTDTLGLDKVLGAKPQTAAELALGDLDLQLRNFKRFLDNYTDPLMTYAVQWLRQHVPLEVPQMALVQGDTGPVNFMFQQNKVSVVVDWEWGHWGDPMEDLGNICVREFWNPCGGLDGLFKLYEQESGLPYQRFSAQYYRIQQNVRGMVGIHAVCAKPPQQEPLAWYLCYRYVTDRATCEGIADAMGIRIARPEMPTTTARADLLVSTAADSLRRDVLPRVDNAFAHSRAQDAARLIECLDRRSRFSATLNDTEREEIGELLGHRFAGVTQAQQALVTAIEARTLDDEKLLQYLARKAYRDEWLYAPVVELYPDRQWSALD
;
A
#
# COMPACT_ATOMS: atom_id res chain seq x y z
N LEU A 1 -25.57 6.71 -15.85
CA LEU A 1 -26.77 5.83 -16.10
C LEU A 1 -26.43 4.35 -16.01
N LEU A 2 -25.25 3.89 -16.45
CA LEU A 2 -24.84 2.49 -16.39
C LEU A 2 -24.61 1.95 -14.95
N ALA A 3 -24.24 2.81 -13.99
CA ALA A 3 -23.90 2.38 -12.66
C ALA A 3 -25.09 1.91 -11.80
N ARG A 4 -26.30 2.38 -12.04
CA ARG A 4 -27.49 1.98 -11.25
C ARG A 4 -27.94 0.55 -11.49
N ASP A 5 -27.70 0.02 -12.69
CA ASP A 5 -28.08 -1.33 -13.07
C ASP A 5 -26.91 -2.34 -13.01
N ALA A 6 -25.70 -1.86 -12.71
CA ALA A 6 -24.50 -2.69 -12.68
C ALA A 6 -24.32 -3.51 -11.39
N GLY A 7 -25.06 -3.17 -10.33
CA GLY A 7 -24.98 -3.88 -9.05
C GLY A 7 -24.23 -3.10 -7.97
N ARG A 8 -23.51 -3.80 -7.10
CA ARG A 8 -22.73 -3.24 -5.97
C ARG A 8 -21.26 -3.59 -6.09
N SER A 9 -20.39 -2.80 -5.48
CA SER A 9 -18.92 -2.99 -5.50
C SER A 9 -18.32 -3.40 -4.14
N ASP A 10 -19.06 -3.27 -3.06
CA ASP A 10 -18.62 -3.46 -1.68
C ASP A 10 -18.62 -4.95 -1.27
N ILE A 11 -17.82 -5.75 -1.97
CA ILE A 11 -17.70 -7.20 -1.74
C ILE A 11 -17.17 -7.50 -0.32
N ASP A 12 -16.29 -6.65 0.21
CA ASP A 12 -15.71 -6.73 1.55
C ASP A 12 -16.76 -6.57 2.67
N LYS A 13 -17.92 -6.01 2.36
CA LYS A 13 -19.06 -5.87 3.29
C LYS A 13 -20.06 -7.01 3.23
N LEU A 14 -19.79 -8.06 2.45
CA LEU A 14 -20.59 -9.27 2.49
C LEU A 14 -20.17 -10.11 3.70
N GLU A 15 -21.12 -10.53 4.51
CA GLU A 15 -20.85 -11.42 5.66
C GLU A 15 -20.58 -12.88 5.24
N ASP A 16 -21.04 -13.28 4.03
CA ASP A 16 -20.90 -14.62 3.48
C ASP A 16 -19.57 -14.76 2.71
N THR A 17 -18.58 -15.35 3.33
CA THR A 17 -17.26 -15.61 2.73
C THR A 17 -17.30 -16.60 1.57
N VAL A 18 -18.24 -17.55 1.54
CA VAL A 18 -18.43 -18.47 0.41
C VAL A 18 -18.90 -17.68 -0.82
N ARG A 19 -19.79 -16.75 -0.61
CA ARG A 19 -20.26 -15.85 -1.65
C ARG A 19 -19.18 -14.90 -2.14
N GLN A 20 -18.40 -14.31 -1.23
CA GLN A 20 -17.24 -13.49 -1.61
C GLN A 20 -16.31 -14.28 -2.53
N ARG A 21 -15.98 -15.50 -2.14
CA ARG A 21 -15.09 -16.38 -2.89
C ARG A 21 -15.64 -16.73 -4.28
N ALA A 22 -16.94 -17.02 -4.40
CA ALA A 22 -17.58 -17.29 -5.69
C ALA A 22 -17.52 -16.09 -6.64
N ILE A 23 -17.70 -14.88 -6.12
CA ILE A 23 -17.58 -13.63 -6.88
C ILE A 23 -16.11 -13.42 -7.33
N MET A 24 -15.14 -13.62 -6.43
CA MET A 24 -13.72 -13.50 -6.76
C MET A 24 -13.29 -14.53 -7.82
N GLN A 25 -13.79 -15.76 -7.77
CA GLN A 25 -13.56 -16.76 -8.82
C GLN A 25 -14.13 -16.32 -10.19
N ASP A 26 -15.31 -15.71 -10.20
CA ASP A 26 -15.88 -15.17 -11.45
C ASP A 26 -15.05 -13.99 -11.97
N PHE A 27 -14.57 -13.10 -11.05
CA PHE A 27 -13.69 -11.99 -11.39
C PHE A 27 -12.36 -12.49 -12.00
N ILE A 28 -11.71 -13.47 -11.40
CA ILE A 28 -10.46 -14.07 -11.91
C ILE A 28 -10.63 -14.61 -13.34
N LYS A 29 -11.78 -15.23 -13.64
CA LYS A 29 -12.07 -15.69 -15.02
C LYS A 29 -12.21 -14.55 -16.03
N ILE A 30 -12.69 -13.38 -15.56
CA ILE A 30 -12.77 -12.19 -16.41
C ILE A 30 -11.37 -11.63 -16.67
N ILE A 31 -10.54 -11.53 -15.66
CA ILE A 31 -9.15 -11.08 -15.80
C ILE A 31 -8.34 -12.05 -16.68
N ALA A 32 -8.51 -13.36 -16.50
CA ALA A 32 -7.90 -14.36 -17.38
C ALA A 32 -8.29 -14.18 -18.86
N ARG A 33 -9.56 -13.86 -19.13
CA ARG A 33 -10.03 -13.54 -20.49
C ARG A 33 -9.48 -12.23 -21.01
N LEU A 34 -9.38 -11.21 -20.17
CA LEU A 34 -8.78 -9.91 -20.51
C LEU A 34 -7.34 -10.10 -21.01
N HIS A 35 -6.53 -10.86 -20.26
CA HIS A 35 -5.12 -11.07 -20.60
C HIS A 35 -4.92 -11.93 -21.85
N ARG A 36 -5.92 -12.67 -22.29
CA ARG A 36 -5.90 -13.45 -23.55
C ARG A 36 -6.33 -12.66 -24.79
N LEU A 37 -6.74 -11.41 -24.63
CA LEU A 37 -7.15 -10.61 -25.80
C LEU A 37 -5.98 -10.42 -26.77
N ASN A 38 -6.28 -10.60 -28.05
CA ASN A 38 -5.29 -10.23 -29.07
C ASN A 38 -5.25 -8.72 -29.23
N THR A 39 -4.30 -8.11 -28.53
CA THR A 39 -4.15 -6.66 -28.45
C THR A 39 -3.76 -6.01 -29.77
N ASP A 40 -3.18 -6.76 -30.71
CA ASP A 40 -2.78 -6.23 -32.03
C ASP A 40 -3.99 -5.91 -32.90
N THR A 41 -5.10 -6.64 -32.70
CA THR A 41 -6.34 -6.42 -33.47
C THR A 41 -7.25 -5.34 -32.88
N LEU A 42 -6.99 -4.89 -31.67
CA LEU A 42 -7.85 -3.96 -30.95
C LEU A 42 -7.49 -2.49 -31.21
N GLY A 43 -6.33 -2.21 -31.83
CA GLY A 43 -5.87 -0.85 -32.09
C GLY A 43 -5.63 0.00 -30.83
N LEU A 44 -5.31 -0.65 -29.71
CA LEU A 44 -5.12 -0.01 -28.42
C LEU A 44 -3.86 0.86 -28.34
N ASP A 45 -2.92 0.67 -29.23
CA ASP A 45 -1.72 1.51 -29.42
C ASP A 45 -2.06 2.99 -29.62
N LYS A 46 -3.22 3.30 -30.17
CA LYS A 46 -3.72 4.66 -30.35
C LYS A 46 -4.12 5.35 -29.05
N VAL A 47 -4.46 4.57 -28.03
CA VAL A 47 -4.93 5.04 -26.73
C VAL A 47 -3.86 4.88 -25.66
N LEU A 48 -3.21 3.72 -25.62
CA LEU A 48 -2.22 3.36 -24.60
C LEU A 48 -0.78 3.73 -25.00
N GLY A 49 -0.56 4.18 -26.25
CA GLY A 49 0.77 4.46 -26.75
C GLY A 49 1.54 3.21 -27.17
N ALA A 50 2.83 3.39 -27.44
CA ALA A 50 3.70 2.31 -27.90
C ALA A 50 3.88 1.25 -26.81
N LYS A 51 3.94 -0.02 -27.24
CA LYS A 51 4.23 -1.14 -26.32
C LYS A 51 5.65 -1.02 -25.77
N PRO A 52 5.85 -1.26 -24.44
CA PRO A 52 7.17 -1.38 -23.85
C PRO A 52 8.04 -2.40 -24.59
N GLN A 53 9.34 -2.12 -24.71
CA GLN A 53 10.28 -2.97 -25.46
C GLN A 53 11.14 -3.83 -24.52
N THR A 54 11.21 -3.48 -23.25
CA THR A 54 12.01 -4.20 -22.25
C THR A 54 11.17 -4.55 -21.04
N ALA A 55 11.60 -5.57 -20.30
CA ALA A 55 10.98 -5.95 -19.04
C ALA A 55 11.00 -4.79 -18.02
N ALA A 56 12.06 -3.98 -18.00
CA ALA A 56 12.18 -2.83 -17.13
C ALA A 56 11.18 -1.71 -17.48
N GLU A 57 11.01 -1.41 -18.77
CA GLU A 57 9.99 -0.46 -19.22
C GLU A 57 8.58 -0.93 -18.87
N LEU A 58 8.31 -2.24 -19.01
CA LEU A 58 7.04 -2.84 -18.67
C LEU A 58 6.76 -2.74 -17.17
N ALA A 59 7.75 -3.09 -16.33
CA ALA A 59 7.56 -3.16 -14.87
C ALA A 59 7.63 -1.80 -14.16
N LEU A 60 8.35 -0.81 -14.71
CA LEU A 60 8.68 0.45 -14.03
C LEU A 60 8.10 1.68 -14.70
N GLY A 61 7.57 1.59 -15.92
CA GLY A 61 7.18 2.77 -16.71
C GLY A 61 6.21 3.71 -15.99
N ASP A 62 5.16 3.15 -15.39
CA ASP A 62 4.18 3.94 -14.64
C ASP A 62 4.77 4.45 -13.31
N LEU A 63 5.49 3.61 -12.56
CA LEU A 63 6.15 4.02 -11.32
C LEU A 63 7.13 5.18 -11.57
N ASP A 64 7.92 5.11 -12.63
CA ASP A 64 8.88 6.17 -13.00
C ASP A 64 8.16 7.48 -13.36
N LEU A 65 7.00 7.39 -14.02
CA LEU A 65 6.17 8.57 -14.29
C LEU A 65 5.69 9.23 -12.99
N GLN A 66 5.18 8.45 -12.06
CA GLN A 66 4.69 8.95 -10.78
C GLN A 66 5.80 9.52 -9.91
N LEU A 67 6.96 8.88 -9.85
CA LEU A 67 8.13 9.39 -9.14
C LEU A 67 8.63 10.73 -9.71
N ARG A 68 8.59 10.91 -11.04
CA ARG A 68 8.91 12.20 -11.64
C ARG A 68 7.92 13.29 -11.24
N ASN A 69 6.63 12.99 -11.21
CA ASN A 69 5.60 13.92 -10.80
C ASN A 69 5.69 14.25 -9.30
N PHE A 70 5.94 13.26 -8.47
CA PHE A 70 6.17 13.42 -7.04
C PHE A 70 7.36 14.32 -6.74
N LYS A 71 8.49 14.11 -7.40
CA LYS A 71 9.68 14.92 -7.25
C LYS A 71 9.46 16.39 -7.61
N ARG A 72 8.63 16.66 -8.63
CA ARG A 72 8.23 18.04 -8.97
C ARG A 72 7.34 18.70 -7.94
N PHE A 73 6.49 17.90 -7.25
CA PHE A 73 5.56 18.38 -6.24
C PHE A 73 6.24 18.57 -4.87
N LEU A 74 7.12 17.66 -4.48
CA LEU A 74 7.87 17.67 -3.21
C LEU A 74 9.37 17.68 -3.49
N ASP A 75 9.89 18.85 -3.80
CA ASP A 75 11.33 19.02 -3.96
C ASP A 75 12.06 18.73 -2.64
N ASN A 76 13.17 18.02 -2.71
CA ASN A 76 14.01 17.61 -1.57
C ASN A 76 13.32 16.72 -0.51
N TYR A 77 12.16 16.14 -0.80
CA TYR A 77 11.57 15.13 0.06
C TYR A 77 12.36 13.83 -0.04
N THR A 78 12.77 13.31 1.12
CA THR A 78 13.47 12.02 1.23
C THR A 78 12.80 11.17 2.31
N ASP A 79 12.67 9.89 2.03
CA ASP A 79 12.20 8.88 2.97
C ASP A 79 13.02 7.61 2.76
N PRO A 80 13.66 7.07 3.82
CA PRO A 80 14.54 5.89 3.69
C PRO A 80 13.82 4.68 3.12
N LEU A 81 12.59 4.39 3.56
CA LEU A 81 11.84 3.22 3.08
C LEU A 81 11.45 3.38 1.61
N MET A 82 10.93 4.55 1.20
CA MET A 82 10.59 4.82 -0.19
C MET A 82 11.82 4.71 -1.08
N THR A 83 12.96 5.27 -0.65
CA THR A 83 14.22 5.20 -1.40
C THR A 83 14.67 3.75 -1.57
N TYR A 84 14.64 2.96 -0.50
CA TYR A 84 14.99 1.54 -0.55
C TYR A 84 14.03 0.73 -1.42
N ALA A 85 12.73 0.89 -1.22
CA ALA A 85 11.74 0.12 -1.96
C ALA A 85 11.79 0.38 -3.48
N VAL A 86 11.97 1.66 -3.90
CA VAL A 86 12.19 2.01 -5.31
C VAL A 86 13.47 1.38 -5.85
N GLN A 87 14.54 1.39 -5.06
CA GLN A 87 15.81 0.78 -5.46
C GLN A 87 15.68 -0.75 -5.58
N TRP A 88 15.00 -1.39 -4.64
CA TRP A 88 14.73 -2.82 -4.66
C TRP A 88 13.94 -3.20 -5.92
N LEU A 89 12.87 -2.48 -6.25
CA LEU A 89 12.07 -2.71 -7.46
C LEU A 89 12.91 -2.62 -8.73
N ARG A 90 13.82 -1.65 -8.83
CA ARG A 90 14.71 -1.51 -9.99
C ARG A 90 15.73 -2.64 -10.13
N GLN A 91 16.11 -3.25 -9.01
CA GLN A 91 17.09 -4.36 -9.02
C GLN A 91 16.46 -5.73 -9.28
N HIS A 92 15.16 -5.88 -8.99
CA HIS A 92 14.49 -7.18 -8.98
C HIS A 92 13.38 -7.27 -10.04
N VAL A 93 13.50 -6.51 -11.13
CA VAL A 93 12.55 -6.55 -12.24
C VAL A 93 12.35 -7.98 -12.74
N PRO A 94 11.11 -8.50 -12.85
CA PRO A 94 10.84 -9.77 -13.48
C PRO A 94 11.33 -9.78 -14.93
N LEU A 95 12.27 -10.67 -15.25
CA LEU A 95 12.89 -10.71 -16.59
C LEU A 95 12.10 -11.58 -17.57
N GLU A 96 11.32 -12.53 -17.06
CA GLU A 96 10.52 -13.45 -17.84
C GLU A 96 9.06 -13.01 -17.81
N VAL A 97 8.61 -12.39 -18.88
CA VAL A 97 7.21 -12.02 -19.08
C VAL A 97 6.66 -12.89 -20.22
N PRO A 98 5.85 -13.93 -19.92
CA PRO A 98 5.39 -14.88 -20.91
C PRO A 98 4.58 -14.22 -22.03
N GLN A 99 3.82 -13.19 -21.71
CA GLN A 99 2.98 -12.45 -22.64
C GLN A 99 2.73 -11.06 -22.08
N MET A 100 2.90 -10.04 -22.92
CA MET A 100 2.38 -8.70 -22.62
C MET A 100 0.87 -8.66 -22.84
N ALA A 101 0.15 -8.08 -21.92
CA ALA A 101 -1.32 -7.97 -21.97
C ALA A 101 -1.80 -6.54 -21.75
N LEU A 102 -3.09 -6.32 -22.02
CA LEU A 102 -3.81 -5.19 -21.44
C LEU A 102 -4.08 -5.53 -19.97
N VAL A 103 -3.53 -4.74 -19.05
CA VAL A 103 -3.82 -4.83 -17.62
C VAL A 103 -4.75 -3.70 -17.20
N GLN A 104 -5.58 -3.94 -16.16
CA GLN A 104 -6.45 -2.92 -15.61
C GLN A 104 -5.65 -1.94 -14.73
N GLY A 105 -4.57 -2.41 -14.10
CA GLY A 105 -3.57 -1.59 -13.41
C GLY A 105 -3.90 -1.21 -11.97
N ASP A 106 -5.14 -1.46 -11.51
CA ASP A 106 -5.60 -1.31 -10.11
C ASP A 106 -6.65 -2.38 -9.77
N THR A 107 -6.34 -3.59 -10.14
CA THR A 107 -7.24 -4.74 -10.24
C THR A 107 -7.60 -5.32 -8.88
N GLY A 108 -8.89 -5.56 -8.64
CA GLY A 108 -9.32 -6.29 -7.46
C GLY A 108 -10.61 -5.79 -6.82
N PRO A 109 -10.88 -6.17 -5.56
CA PRO A 109 -12.04 -5.73 -4.80
C PRO A 109 -12.26 -4.22 -4.87
N VAL A 110 -13.52 -3.81 -4.94
CA VAL A 110 -14.08 -2.48 -5.15
C VAL A 110 -13.91 -1.88 -6.56
N ASN A 111 -13.01 -2.42 -7.40
CA ASN A 111 -12.84 -1.99 -8.80
C ASN A 111 -13.61 -2.87 -9.80
N PHE A 112 -14.59 -3.59 -9.32
CA PHE A 112 -15.62 -4.23 -10.13
C PHE A 112 -16.98 -4.14 -9.45
N MET A 113 -18.05 -4.31 -10.23
CA MET A 113 -19.40 -4.41 -9.70
C MET A 113 -19.93 -5.82 -9.93
N PHE A 114 -20.84 -6.27 -9.06
CA PHE A 114 -21.41 -7.60 -9.13
C PHE A 114 -22.91 -7.58 -8.82
N GLN A 115 -23.61 -8.54 -9.42
CA GLN A 115 -25.00 -8.87 -9.10
C GLN A 115 -25.08 -10.35 -8.77
N GLN A 116 -25.76 -10.68 -7.68
CA GLN A 116 -25.78 -12.04 -7.14
C GLN A 116 -24.32 -12.54 -6.92
N ASN A 117 -23.86 -13.53 -7.66
CA ASN A 117 -22.50 -14.09 -7.58
C ASN A 117 -21.71 -13.89 -8.89
N LYS A 118 -22.12 -12.93 -9.72
CA LYS A 118 -21.51 -12.66 -11.01
C LYS A 118 -21.02 -11.23 -11.10
N VAL A 119 -19.80 -11.05 -11.58
CA VAL A 119 -19.26 -9.75 -11.95
C VAL A 119 -19.98 -9.24 -13.17
N SER A 120 -20.52 -8.04 -13.08
CA SER A 120 -21.29 -7.39 -14.17
C SER A 120 -20.42 -6.42 -14.97
N VAL A 121 -19.47 -5.76 -14.34
CA VAL A 121 -18.56 -4.80 -14.97
C VAL A 121 -17.27 -4.64 -14.16
N VAL A 122 -16.14 -4.51 -14.85
CA VAL A 122 -14.87 -4.03 -14.28
C VAL A 122 -14.79 -2.54 -14.56
N VAL A 123 -14.51 -1.76 -13.52
CA VAL A 123 -14.50 -0.30 -13.56
C VAL A 123 -13.10 0.23 -13.26
N ASP A 124 -12.94 1.56 -13.28
CA ASP A 124 -11.71 2.24 -12.89
C ASP A 124 -10.49 1.91 -13.77
N TRP A 125 -10.68 2.13 -15.08
CA TRP A 125 -9.68 1.82 -16.11
C TRP A 125 -8.66 2.94 -16.33
N GLU A 126 -8.62 3.95 -15.48
CA GLU A 126 -7.72 5.09 -15.64
C GLU A 126 -6.23 4.72 -15.56
N TRP A 127 -5.93 3.58 -14.97
CA TRP A 127 -4.60 2.99 -14.86
C TRP A 127 -4.33 1.89 -15.89
N GLY A 128 -5.26 1.66 -16.81
CA GLY A 128 -5.12 0.62 -17.83
C GLY A 128 -3.94 0.91 -18.77
N HIS A 129 -3.06 -0.08 -18.97
CA HIS A 129 -1.86 0.04 -19.79
C HIS A 129 -1.36 -1.30 -20.32
N TRP A 130 -0.26 -1.29 -21.07
CA TRP A 130 0.46 -2.48 -21.46
C TRP A 130 1.26 -3.01 -20.27
N GLY A 131 0.92 -4.17 -19.75
CA GLY A 131 1.51 -4.72 -18.54
C GLY A 131 1.84 -6.20 -18.63
N ASP A 132 2.52 -6.67 -17.60
CA ASP A 132 2.65 -8.10 -17.31
C ASP A 132 1.35 -8.59 -16.66
N PRO A 133 0.74 -9.70 -17.10
CA PRO A 133 -0.41 -10.29 -16.43
C PRO A 133 -0.26 -10.45 -14.90
N MET A 134 0.95 -10.67 -14.41
CA MET A 134 1.22 -10.79 -12.98
C MET A 134 1.04 -9.47 -12.22
N GLU A 135 1.00 -8.34 -12.91
CA GLU A 135 0.69 -7.03 -12.29
C GLU A 135 -0.73 -7.02 -11.76
N ASP A 136 -1.71 -7.41 -12.56
CA ASP A 136 -3.10 -7.47 -12.11
C ASP A 136 -3.28 -8.47 -10.95
N LEU A 137 -2.54 -9.59 -10.93
CA LEU A 137 -2.56 -10.52 -9.80
C LEU A 137 -1.91 -9.91 -8.55
N GLY A 138 -0.83 -9.18 -8.69
CA GLY A 138 -0.20 -8.41 -7.61
C GLY A 138 -1.15 -7.34 -7.04
N ASN A 139 -1.87 -6.64 -7.93
CA ASN A 139 -2.87 -5.64 -7.54
C ASN A 139 -4.05 -6.26 -6.78
N ILE A 140 -4.52 -7.45 -7.18
CA ILE A 140 -5.54 -8.21 -6.44
C ILE A 140 -5.07 -8.49 -5.01
N CYS A 141 -3.78 -8.81 -4.79
CA CYS A 141 -3.24 -8.98 -3.44
C CYS A 141 -3.35 -7.71 -2.60
N VAL A 142 -3.01 -6.55 -3.18
CA VAL A 142 -3.10 -5.26 -2.49
C VAL A 142 -4.55 -4.87 -2.22
N ARG A 143 -5.45 -5.08 -3.18
CA ARG A 143 -6.87 -4.79 -3.00
C ARG A 143 -7.52 -5.71 -1.96
N GLU A 144 -7.15 -7.00 -1.94
CA GLU A 144 -7.61 -7.94 -0.91
C GLU A 144 -7.06 -7.61 0.48
N PHE A 145 -5.81 -7.13 0.58
CA PHE A 145 -5.23 -6.64 1.81
C PHE A 145 -6.06 -5.46 2.40
N TRP A 146 -6.48 -4.50 1.58
CA TRP A 146 -7.29 -3.37 2.02
C TRP A 146 -8.77 -3.70 2.18
N ASN A 147 -9.32 -4.55 1.35
CA ASN A 147 -10.72 -4.93 1.27
C ASN A 147 -10.86 -6.47 1.30
N PRO A 148 -10.65 -7.11 2.47
CA PRO A 148 -10.67 -8.57 2.57
C PRO A 148 -11.95 -9.19 2.00
N CYS A 149 -11.80 -10.19 1.15
CA CYS A 149 -12.89 -10.81 0.41
C CYS A 149 -12.82 -12.33 0.35
N GLY A 150 -12.36 -12.94 1.44
CA GLY A 150 -12.31 -14.39 1.61
C GLY A 150 -10.95 -15.04 1.25
N GLY A 151 -9.90 -14.22 1.08
CA GLY A 151 -8.53 -14.67 0.82
C GLY A 151 -8.27 -15.03 -0.65
N LEU A 152 -7.01 -15.34 -0.94
CA LEU A 152 -6.52 -15.58 -2.32
C LEU A 152 -6.33 -17.07 -2.65
N ASP A 153 -6.45 -17.95 -1.67
CA ASP A 153 -6.21 -19.39 -1.80
C ASP A 153 -6.88 -20.02 -3.03
N GLY A 154 -6.10 -20.63 -3.91
CA GLY A 154 -6.54 -21.27 -5.16
C GLY A 154 -6.99 -20.33 -6.28
N LEU A 155 -7.01 -18.99 -6.07
CA LEU A 155 -7.46 -18.04 -7.11
C LEU A 155 -6.44 -17.94 -8.25
N PHE A 156 -5.15 -17.93 -7.97
CA PHE A 156 -4.12 -17.82 -9.00
C PHE A 156 -3.90 -19.13 -9.76
N LYS A 157 -4.14 -20.25 -9.10
CA LYS A 157 -4.23 -21.54 -9.80
C LYS A 157 -5.42 -21.59 -10.77
N LEU A 158 -6.57 -21.03 -10.36
CA LEU A 158 -7.72 -20.86 -11.26
C LEU A 158 -7.39 -19.92 -12.43
N TYR A 159 -6.67 -18.82 -12.16
CA TYR A 159 -6.20 -17.92 -13.23
C TYR A 159 -5.34 -18.66 -14.26
N GLU A 160 -4.35 -19.45 -13.82
CA GLU A 160 -3.51 -20.24 -14.70
C GLU A 160 -4.33 -21.23 -15.58
N GLN A 161 -5.31 -21.91 -14.98
CA GLN A 161 -6.20 -22.81 -15.70
C GLN A 161 -7.06 -22.10 -16.76
N GLU A 162 -7.59 -20.93 -16.43
CA GLU A 162 -8.50 -20.18 -17.31
C GLU A 162 -7.77 -19.36 -18.37
N SER A 163 -6.59 -18.83 -18.05
CA SER A 163 -5.78 -18.03 -18.98
C SER A 163 -4.88 -18.88 -19.88
N GLY A 164 -4.42 -20.03 -19.39
CA GLY A 164 -3.33 -20.79 -20.01
C GLY A 164 -1.96 -20.15 -19.85
N LEU A 165 -1.84 -19.05 -19.08
CA LEU A 165 -0.59 -18.37 -18.76
C LEU A 165 -0.06 -18.88 -17.42
N PRO A 166 1.25 -19.15 -17.27
CA PRO A 166 1.80 -19.64 -16.03
C PRO A 166 1.70 -18.58 -14.93
N TYR A 167 1.29 -19.00 -13.72
CA TYR A 167 1.39 -18.17 -12.55
C TYR A 167 2.86 -18.10 -12.09
N GLN A 168 3.39 -16.90 -12.05
CA GLN A 168 4.76 -16.63 -11.62
C GLN A 168 4.73 -15.95 -10.25
N ARG A 169 4.91 -16.73 -9.18
CA ARG A 169 4.80 -16.25 -7.79
C ARG A 169 5.68 -15.03 -7.53
N PHE A 170 6.96 -15.07 -7.92
CA PHE A 170 7.87 -13.95 -7.70
C PHE A 170 7.39 -12.68 -8.42
N SER A 171 6.93 -12.79 -9.68
CA SER A 171 6.39 -11.63 -10.42
C SER A 171 5.16 -11.05 -9.72
N ALA A 172 4.23 -11.88 -9.23
CA ALA A 172 3.08 -11.40 -8.47
C ALA A 172 3.51 -10.72 -7.14
N GLN A 173 4.51 -11.25 -6.43
CA GLN A 173 5.10 -10.62 -5.25
C GLN A 173 5.74 -9.28 -5.60
N TYR A 174 6.50 -9.20 -6.70
CA TYR A 174 7.12 -7.98 -7.19
C TYR A 174 6.07 -6.90 -7.47
N TYR A 175 5.04 -7.21 -8.24
CA TYR A 175 3.99 -6.24 -8.59
C TYR A 175 3.11 -5.86 -7.38
N ARG A 176 2.91 -6.74 -6.41
CA ARG A 176 2.29 -6.40 -5.12
C ARG A 176 3.09 -5.30 -4.40
N ILE A 177 4.41 -5.40 -4.38
CA ILE A 177 5.29 -4.40 -3.80
C ILE A 177 5.26 -3.12 -4.65
N GLN A 178 5.33 -3.24 -5.97
CA GLN A 178 5.28 -2.11 -6.91
C GLN A 178 3.99 -1.29 -6.73
N GLN A 179 2.84 -1.94 -6.62
CA GLN A 179 1.57 -1.26 -6.36
C GLN A 179 1.55 -0.54 -5.01
N ASN A 180 2.09 -1.16 -3.95
CA ASN A 180 2.23 -0.49 -2.66
C ASN A 180 3.13 0.76 -2.75
N VAL A 181 4.25 0.68 -3.46
CA VAL A 181 5.16 1.82 -3.65
C VAL A 181 4.50 2.92 -4.47
N ARG A 182 3.70 2.58 -5.49
CA ARG A 182 2.88 3.55 -6.23
C ARG A 182 1.92 4.28 -5.28
N GLY A 183 1.21 3.55 -4.43
CA GLY A 183 0.35 4.12 -3.40
C GLY A 183 1.12 5.01 -2.42
N MET A 184 2.28 4.54 -1.95
CA MET A 184 3.17 5.27 -1.05
C MET A 184 3.56 6.64 -1.61
N VAL A 185 3.89 6.74 -2.90
CA VAL A 185 4.24 8.00 -3.58
C VAL A 185 3.13 9.04 -3.44
N GLY A 186 1.88 8.68 -3.70
CA GLY A 186 0.73 9.57 -3.57
C GLY A 186 0.42 9.92 -2.10
N ILE A 187 0.41 8.91 -1.24
CA ILE A 187 0.10 9.05 0.19
C ILE A 187 1.12 9.95 0.92
N HIS A 188 2.42 9.76 0.67
CA HIS A 188 3.46 10.61 1.25
C HIS A 188 3.35 12.06 0.79
N ALA A 189 2.96 12.30 -0.47
CA ALA A 189 2.71 13.64 -0.99
C ALA A 189 1.61 14.35 -0.20
N VAL A 190 0.47 13.69 0.00
CA VAL A 190 -0.65 14.25 0.78
C VAL A 190 -0.26 14.44 2.25
N CYS A 191 0.43 13.49 2.87
CA CYS A 191 0.85 13.62 4.26
C CYS A 191 1.86 14.77 4.48
N ALA A 192 2.73 15.05 3.50
CA ALA A 192 3.71 16.13 3.59
C ALA A 192 3.11 17.53 3.33
N LYS A 193 2.13 17.62 2.42
CA LYS A 193 1.41 18.86 2.08
C LYS A 193 -0.09 18.58 2.00
N PRO A 194 -0.77 18.39 3.16
CA PRO A 194 -2.17 18.00 3.15
C PRO A 194 -3.04 19.12 2.57
N PRO A 195 -3.86 18.84 1.54
CA PRO A 195 -4.86 19.77 1.08
C PRO A 195 -5.90 20.05 2.18
N GLN A 196 -6.44 21.27 2.25
CA GLN A 196 -7.33 21.70 3.36
C GLN A 196 -8.58 20.81 3.54
N GLN A 197 -9.06 20.22 2.45
CA GLN A 197 -10.30 19.43 2.46
C GLN A 197 -10.08 17.92 2.65
N GLU A 198 -8.83 17.48 2.59
CA GLU A 198 -8.51 16.05 2.68
C GLU A 198 -8.58 15.53 4.12
N PRO A 199 -9.03 14.28 4.34
CA PRO A 199 -9.08 13.65 5.64
C PRO A 199 -7.67 13.14 6.04
N LEU A 200 -6.84 14.00 6.63
CA LEU A 200 -5.46 13.67 6.99
C LEU A 200 -5.35 12.39 7.85
N ALA A 201 -6.30 12.15 8.75
CA ALA A 201 -6.31 10.93 9.58
C ALA A 201 -6.35 9.65 8.72
N TRP A 202 -7.14 9.67 7.64
CA TRP A 202 -7.25 8.57 6.70
C TRP A 202 -5.94 8.34 5.92
N TYR A 203 -5.30 9.42 5.42
CA TYR A 203 -4.01 9.32 4.73
C TYR A 203 -2.87 8.87 5.65
N LEU A 204 -2.87 9.28 6.92
CA LEU A 204 -1.90 8.79 7.89
C LEU A 204 -2.08 7.30 8.19
N CYS A 205 -3.33 6.81 8.28
CA CYS A 205 -3.60 5.38 8.37
C CYS A 205 -3.01 4.63 7.17
N TYR A 206 -3.35 5.06 5.96
CA TYR A 206 -2.80 4.45 4.74
C TYR A 206 -1.28 4.48 4.73
N ARG A 207 -0.66 5.60 5.09
CA ARG A 207 0.80 5.73 5.14
C ARG A 207 1.43 4.64 5.99
N TYR A 208 1.09 4.59 7.28
CA TYR A 208 1.79 3.70 8.21
C TYR A 208 1.51 2.22 7.97
N VAL A 209 0.29 1.89 7.56
CA VAL A 209 -0.05 0.52 7.17
C VAL A 209 0.65 0.11 5.87
N THR A 210 0.71 0.99 4.86
CA THR A 210 1.44 0.74 3.60
C THR A 210 2.93 0.60 3.83
N ASP A 211 3.54 1.44 4.68
CA ASP A 211 4.97 1.38 5.00
C ASP A 211 5.33 0.01 5.60
N ARG A 212 4.55 -0.47 6.58
CA ARG A 212 4.71 -1.82 7.14
C ARG A 212 4.49 -2.91 6.09
N ALA A 213 3.39 -2.84 5.36
CA ALA A 213 3.04 -3.83 4.35
C ALA A 213 4.09 -3.93 3.24
N THR A 214 4.74 -2.82 2.87
CA THR A 214 5.85 -2.80 1.91
C THR A 214 7.06 -3.55 2.45
N CYS A 215 7.47 -3.33 3.70
CA CYS A 215 8.54 -4.09 4.33
C CYS A 215 8.23 -5.59 4.39
N GLU A 216 7.02 -5.96 4.78
CA GLU A 216 6.57 -7.36 4.83
C GLU A 216 6.55 -8.00 3.43
N GLY A 217 6.10 -7.25 2.41
CA GLY A 217 6.07 -7.70 1.02
C GLY A 217 7.46 -7.96 0.45
N ILE A 218 8.42 -7.05 0.68
CA ILE A 218 9.82 -7.22 0.27
C ILE A 218 10.43 -8.42 1.01
N ALA A 219 10.21 -8.54 2.31
CA ALA A 219 10.72 -9.65 3.10
C ALA A 219 10.20 -11.01 2.61
N ASP A 220 8.92 -11.11 2.29
CA ASP A 220 8.32 -12.32 1.71
C ASP A 220 8.97 -12.66 0.36
N ALA A 221 9.18 -11.69 -0.53
CA ALA A 221 9.83 -11.88 -1.82
C ALA A 221 11.31 -12.31 -1.69
N MET A 222 12.00 -11.83 -0.65
CA MET A 222 13.40 -12.18 -0.36
C MET A 222 13.56 -13.45 0.50
N GLY A 223 12.46 -14.00 1.01
CA GLY A 223 12.51 -15.13 1.95
C GLY A 223 13.08 -14.77 3.33
N ILE A 224 13.01 -13.49 3.72
CA ILE A 224 13.51 -12.97 4.99
C ILE A 224 12.40 -12.97 6.03
N ARG A 225 12.70 -13.42 7.23
CA ARG A 225 11.77 -13.37 8.36
C ARG A 225 11.97 -12.07 9.15
N ILE A 226 10.95 -11.23 9.18
CA ILE A 226 10.96 -9.99 9.98
C ILE A 226 10.54 -10.29 11.42
N ALA A 227 11.29 -9.75 12.37
CA ALA A 227 10.93 -9.77 13.79
C ALA A 227 10.19 -8.47 14.17
N ARG A 228 9.07 -8.59 14.86
CA ARG A 228 8.37 -7.44 15.44
C ARG A 228 9.19 -6.88 16.60
N PRO A 229 9.41 -5.55 16.67
CA PRO A 229 10.15 -4.95 17.78
C PRO A 229 9.30 -4.90 19.05
N GLU A 230 9.96 -4.81 20.20
CA GLU A 230 9.31 -4.40 21.43
C GLU A 230 8.91 -2.93 21.36
N MET A 231 7.70 -2.63 21.84
CA MET A 231 7.20 -1.26 21.87
C MET A 231 7.63 -0.54 23.13
N PRO A 232 7.96 0.75 23.06
CA PRO A 232 8.41 1.49 24.23
C PRO A 232 7.29 1.60 25.27
N THR A 233 7.68 1.53 26.53
CA THR A 233 6.82 1.83 27.67
C THR A 233 7.16 3.19 28.25
N THR A 234 6.19 3.86 28.87
CA THR A 234 6.41 5.14 29.53
C THR A 234 5.59 5.27 30.81
N THR A 235 6.13 5.95 31.78
CA THR A 235 5.41 6.38 32.97
C THR A 235 4.75 7.75 32.80
N ALA A 236 5.02 8.45 31.70
CA ALA A 236 4.42 9.74 31.39
C ALA A 236 2.90 9.57 31.21
N ARG A 237 2.14 10.39 31.93
CA ARG A 237 0.69 10.43 31.79
C ARG A 237 0.29 11.18 30.52
N ALA A 238 -0.89 10.88 30.01
CA ALA A 238 -1.52 11.67 28.95
C ALA A 238 -1.65 13.13 29.40
N ASP A 239 -1.44 14.05 28.48
CA ASP A 239 -1.70 15.46 28.75
C ASP A 239 -3.18 15.69 29.02
N LEU A 240 -3.51 16.35 30.14
CA LEU A 240 -4.88 16.57 30.57
C LEU A 240 -5.69 17.36 29.52
N LEU A 241 -5.08 18.35 28.87
CA LEU A 241 -5.78 19.17 27.86
C LEU A 241 -6.07 18.34 26.62
N VAL A 242 -5.09 17.54 26.19
CA VAL A 242 -5.22 16.68 25.01
C VAL A 242 -6.28 15.61 25.25
N SER A 243 -6.24 14.90 26.38
CA SER A 243 -7.22 13.86 26.71
C SER A 243 -8.62 14.45 26.87
N THR A 244 -8.77 15.62 27.55
CA THR A 244 -10.07 16.29 27.70
C THR A 244 -10.64 16.71 26.33
N ALA A 245 -9.82 17.24 25.42
CA ALA A 245 -10.28 17.63 24.09
C ALA A 245 -10.76 16.43 23.26
N ALA A 246 -10.03 15.31 23.27
CA ALA A 246 -10.42 14.08 22.60
C ALA A 246 -11.72 13.51 23.19
N ASP A 247 -11.81 13.44 24.51
CA ASP A 247 -13.00 12.96 25.24
C ASP A 247 -14.24 13.82 24.96
N SER A 248 -14.10 15.15 24.92
CA SER A 248 -15.19 16.05 24.59
C SER A 248 -15.73 15.80 23.17
N LEU A 249 -14.81 15.62 22.20
CA LEU A 249 -15.21 15.25 20.84
C LEU A 249 -15.97 13.92 20.81
N ARG A 250 -15.44 12.88 21.45
CA ARG A 250 -16.03 11.53 21.41
C ARG A 250 -17.36 11.43 22.15
N ARG A 251 -17.47 12.00 23.37
CA ARG A 251 -18.66 11.84 24.24
C ARG A 251 -19.70 12.90 24.03
N ASP A 252 -19.28 14.15 23.73
CA ASP A 252 -20.19 15.28 23.77
C ASP A 252 -20.56 15.79 22.38
N VAL A 253 -19.65 15.73 21.40
CA VAL A 253 -19.88 16.22 20.04
C VAL A 253 -20.40 15.14 19.11
N LEU A 254 -19.64 14.05 18.94
CA LEU A 254 -19.96 13.01 17.96
C LEU A 254 -21.39 12.43 18.09
N PRO A 255 -21.91 12.12 19.29
CA PRO A 255 -23.28 11.60 19.43
C PRO A 255 -24.39 12.60 19.04
N ARG A 256 -24.06 13.88 18.83
CA ARG A 256 -24.99 14.97 18.51
C ARG A 256 -24.82 15.51 17.09
N VAL A 257 -23.95 14.93 16.30
CA VAL A 257 -23.69 15.36 14.91
C VAL A 257 -24.38 14.41 13.95
N ASP A 258 -25.51 14.81 13.40
CA ASP A 258 -26.29 14.01 12.44
C ASP A 258 -25.75 14.09 11.00
N ASN A 259 -25.04 15.16 10.66
CA ASN A 259 -24.43 15.30 9.34
C ASN A 259 -23.23 14.36 9.19
N ALA A 260 -23.30 13.40 8.29
CA ALA A 260 -22.29 12.37 8.10
C ALA A 260 -20.87 12.92 7.80
N PHE A 261 -20.79 14.01 7.02
CA PHE A 261 -19.49 14.65 6.74
C PHE A 261 -18.91 15.29 8.01
N ALA A 262 -19.69 16.08 8.74
CA ALA A 262 -19.24 16.71 9.98
C ALA A 262 -18.89 15.67 11.05
N HIS A 263 -19.64 14.57 11.14
CA HIS A 263 -19.36 13.46 12.04
C HIS A 263 -17.99 12.81 11.72
N SER A 264 -17.75 12.49 10.44
CA SER A 264 -16.46 11.95 10.00
C SER A 264 -15.30 12.89 10.33
N ARG A 265 -15.44 14.19 10.08
CA ARG A 265 -14.40 15.18 10.39
C ARG A 265 -14.13 15.33 11.89
N ALA A 266 -15.16 15.24 12.72
CA ALA A 266 -15.01 15.26 14.18
C ALA A 266 -14.32 13.97 14.69
N GLN A 267 -14.61 12.81 14.11
CA GLN A 267 -13.88 11.57 14.40
C GLN A 267 -12.40 11.69 14.04
N ASP A 268 -12.09 12.22 12.85
CA ASP A 268 -10.71 12.42 12.41
C ASP A 268 -9.97 13.37 13.35
N ALA A 269 -10.61 14.46 13.77
CA ALA A 269 -10.02 15.40 14.73
C ALA A 269 -9.70 14.70 16.06
N ALA A 270 -10.60 13.88 16.59
CA ALA A 270 -10.36 13.14 17.84
C ALA A 270 -9.14 12.19 17.69
N ARG A 271 -9.06 11.43 16.58
CA ARG A 271 -7.91 10.53 16.31
C ARG A 271 -6.60 11.29 16.20
N LEU A 272 -6.59 12.44 15.51
CA LEU A 272 -5.38 13.27 15.37
C LEU A 272 -4.92 13.82 16.72
N ILE A 273 -5.84 14.23 17.60
CA ILE A 273 -5.53 14.67 18.97
C ILE A 273 -4.90 13.51 19.78
N GLU A 274 -5.45 12.31 19.70
CA GLU A 274 -4.89 11.12 20.34
C GLU A 274 -3.49 10.76 19.79
N CYS A 275 -3.25 10.93 18.49
CA CYS A 275 -1.91 10.78 17.92
C CYS A 275 -0.93 11.84 18.47
N LEU A 276 -1.36 13.08 18.67
CA LEU A 276 -0.54 14.12 19.30
C LEU A 276 -0.15 13.73 20.72
N ASP A 277 -1.06 13.19 21.53
CA ASP A 277 -0.74 12.69 22.88
C ASP A 277 0.32 11.59 22.82
N ARG A 278 0.12 10.57 21.97
CA ARG A 278 1.09 9.48 21.82
C ARG A 278 2.47 10.00 21.39
N ARG A 279 2.51 10.91 20.42
CA ARG A 279 3.76 11.54 19.97
C ARG A 279 4.46 12.28 21.10
N SER A 280 3.73 13.05 21.89
CA SER A 280 4.34 13.80 23.01
C SER A 280 5.00 12.90 24.04
N ARG A 281 4.44 11.70 24.26
CA ARG A 281 4.94 10.74 25.25
C ARG A 281 6.06 9.83 24.74
N PHE A 282 6.09 9.50 23.45
CA PHE A 282 6.94 8.43 22.94
C PHE A 282 7.97 8.88 21.90
N SER A 283 7.78 10.04 21.23
CA SER A 283 8.66 10.41 20.11
C SER A 283 10.13 10.58 20.52
N ALA A 284 10.41 11.06 21.71
CA ALA A 284 11.81 11.21 22.16
C ALA A 284 12.52 9.84 22.22
N THR A 285 11.90 8.87 22.88
CA THR A 285 12.45 7.51 22.99
C THR A 285 12.57 6.84 21.64
N LEU A 286 11.55 6.97 20.76
CA LEU A 286 11.58 6.38 19.43
C LEU A 286 12.66 7.01 18.55
N ASN A 287 12.84 8.32 18.61
CA ASN A 287 13.89 9.03 17.88
C ASN A 287 15.30 8.61 18.34
N ASP A 288 15.49 8.40 19.65
CA ASP A 288 16.76 7.90 20.17
C ASP A 288 17.02 6.46 19.70
N THR A 289 16.03 5.58 19.77
CA THR A 289 16.13 4.21 19.26
C THR A 289 16.48 4.21 17.77
N GLU A 290 15.76 5.01 16.96
CA GLU A 290 16.01 5.11 15.51
C GLU A 290 17.42 5.62 15.21
N ARG A 291 17.88 6.67 15.91
CA ARG A 291 19.23 7.23 15.79
C ARG A 291 20.31 6.17 16.11
N GLU A 292 20.10 5.36 17.14
CA GLU A 292 21.02 4.30 17.56
C GLU A 292 21.06 3.16 16.54
N GLU A 293 19.91 2.67 16.09
CA GLU A 293 19.84 1.61 15.07
C GLU A 293 20.48 2.04 13.74
N ILE A 294 20.26 3.28 13.29
CA ILE A 294 20.95 3.82 12.10
C ILE A 294 22.45 3.93 12.36
N GLY A 295 22.83 4.34 13.57
CA GLY A 295 24.23 4.41 13.98
C GLY A 295 24.93 3.07 13.91
N GLU A 296 24.28 2.00 14.33
CA GLU A 296 24.78 0.60 14.21
C GLU A 296 24.91 0.17 12.75
N LEU A 297 23.90 0.46 11.91
CA LEU A 297 23.94 0.13 10.48
C LEU A 297 25.07 0.84 9.74
N LEU A 298 25.36 2.09 10.08
CA LEU A 298 26.34 2.91 9.38
C LEU A 298 27.73 2.91 10.07
N GLY A 299 27.85 2.28 11.23
CA GLY A 299 29.10 2.30 12.02
C GLY A 299 29.48 3.70 12.51
N HIS A 300 28.51 4.58 12.72
CA HIS A 300 28.74 6.00 13.06
C HIS A 300 27.75 6.49 14.13
N ARG A 301 28.17 7.42 14.99
CA ARG A 301 27.29 8.05 15.97
C ARG A 301 26.77 9.39 15.45
N PHE A 302 25.45 9.61 15.56
CA PHE A 302 24.80 10.84 15.13
C PHE A 302 24.33 11.69 16.32
N ALA A 303 24.36 13.01 16.14
CA ALA A 303 23.89 13.94 17.16
C ALA A 303 22.34 13.98 17.24
N GLY A 304 21.65 13.73 16.12
CA GLY A 304 20.20 13.74 16.04
C GLY A 304 19.65 12.78 14.97
N VAL A 305 18.39 12.42 15.12
CA VAL A 305 17.70 11.47 14.21
C VAL A 305 17.63 11.97 12.76
N THR A 306 17.40 13.26 12.53
CA THR A 306 17.32 13.84 11.18
C THR A 306 18.65 13.67 10.42
N GLN A 307 19.78 13.91 11.10
CA GLN A 307 21.09 13.70 10.50
C GLN A 307 21.34 12.23 10.19
N ALA A 308 20.94 11.34 11.10
CA ALA A 308 21.04 9.89 10.88
C ALA A 308 20.21 9.44 9.68
N GLN A 309 18.96 9.89 9.55
CA GLN A 309 18.09 9.58 8.42
C GLN A 309 18.65 10.06 7.08
N GLN A 310 19.21 11.27 7.03
CA GLN A 310 19.86 11.79 5.82
C GLN A 310 21.08 10.95 5.41
N ALA A 311 21.92 10.58 6.38
CA ALA A 311 23.05 9.70 6.14
C ALA A 311 22.61 8.32 5.65
N LEU A 312 21.53 7.78 6.22
CA LEU A 312 20.96 6.51 5.81
C LEU A 312 20.47 6.56 4.35
N VAL A 313 19.73 7.60 3.94
CA VAL A 313 19.29 7.78 2.55
C VAL A 313 20.49 7.80 1.61
N THR A 314 21.54 8.54 1.94
CA THR A 314 22.78 8.58 1.15
C THR A 314 23.43 7.20 1.03
N ALA A 315 23.48 6.42 2.12
CA ALA A 315 24.01 5.07 2.11
C ALA A 315 23.16 4.08 1.28
N ILE A 316 21.84 4.22 1.33
CA ILE A 316 20.90 3.45 0.50
C ILE A 316 21.14 3.78 -0.99
N GLU A 317 21.19 5.06 -1.36
CA GLU A 317 21.45 5.49 -2.72
C GLU A 317 22.79 5.00 -3.25
N ALA A 318 23.82 5.00 -2.40
CA ALA A 318 25.14 4.48 -2.71
C ALA A 318 25.25 2.94 -2.71
N ARG A 319 24.21 2.22 -2.29
CA ARG A 319 24.17 0.74 -2.20
C ARG A 319 25.31 0.15 -1.37
N THR A 320 25.57 0.75 -0.23
CA THR A 320 26.67 0.33 0.65
C THR A 320 26.23 -0.55 1.82
N LEU A 321 24.91 -0.78 1.96
CA LEU A 321 24.32 -1.50 3.07
C LEU A 321 23.96 -2.93 2.67
N ASP A 322 24.00 -3.83 3.66
CA ASP A 322 23.45 -5.15 3.56
C ASP A 322 21.91 -5.09 3.54
N ASP A 323 21.29 -5.67 2.51
CA ASP A 323 19.85 -5.56 2.26
C ASP A 323 19.01 -6.18 3.39
N GLU A 324 19.45 -7.31 3.99
CA GLU A 324 18.71 -7.95 5.07
C GLU A 324 18.72 -7.08 6.32
N LYS A 325 19.89 -6.56 6.72
CA LYS A 325 20.02 -5.68 7.90
C LYS A 325 19.22 -4.40 7.73
N LEU A 326 19.28 -3.81 6.54
CA LEU A 326 18.52 -2.60 6.22
C LEU A 326 17.01 -2.86 6.29
N LEU A 327 16.53 -3.95 5.67
CA LEU A 327 15.12 -4.31 5.69
C LEU A 327 14.62 -4.62 7.11
N GLN A 328 15.43 -5.31 7.94
CA GLN A 328 15.10 -5.55 9.35
C GLN A 328 14.93 -4.23 10.13
N TYR A 329 15.80 -3.26 9.91
CA TYR A 329 15.68 -1.94 10.52
C TYR A 329 14.42 -1.21 10.04
N LEU A 330 14.21 -1.12 8.70
CA LEU A 330 13.06 -0.44 8.11
C LEU A 330 11.73 -1.04 8.59
N ALA A 331 11.67 -2.36 8.69
CA ALA A 331 10.51 -3.05 9.21
C ALA A 331 10.24 -2.72 10.69
N ARG A 332 11.27 -2.76 11.55
CA ARG A 332 11.11 -2.36 12.97
C ARG A 332 10.62 -0.93 13.10
N LYS A 333 11.17 -0.02 12.29
CA LYS A 333 10.69 1.38 12.24
C LYS A 333 9.23 1.46 11.83
N ALA A 334 8.83 0.78 10.75
CA ALA A 334 7.46 0.80 10.26
C ALA A 334 6.45 0.25 11.29
N TYR A 335 6.79 -0.82 12.02
CA TYR A 335 5.96 -1.33 13.12
C TYR A 335 5.84 -0.32 14.27
N ARG A 336 6.92 0.39 14.64
CA ARG A 336 6.90 1.41 15.68
C ARG A 336 6.07 2.62 15.26
N ASP A 337 6.19 3.05 14.02
CA ASP A 337 5.40 4.16 13.47
C ASP A 337 3.90 3.80 13.42
N GLU A 338 3.54 2.62 12.91
CA GLU A 338 2.15 2.14 12.93
C GLU A 338 1.59 2.08 14.36
N TRP A 339 2.38 1.57 15.31
CA TRP A 339 2.00 1.56 16.72
C TRP A 339 1.86 2.98 17.28
N LEU A 340 2.77 3.91 16.98
CA LEU A 340 2.71 5.30 17.45
C LEU A 340 1.42 6.00 16.98
N TYR A 341 1.00 5.72 15.76
CA TYR A 341 -0.19 6.26 15.13
C TYR A 341 -1.42 5.33 15.21
N ALA A 342 -1.44 4.40 16.18
CA ALA A 342 -2.54 3.46 16.37
C ALA A 342 -3.95 4.09 16.32
N PRO A 343 -4.22 5.31 16.86
CA PRO A 343 -5.57 5.90 16.78
C PRO A 343 -6.08 6.13 15.36
N VAL A 344 -5.20 6.41 14.39
CA VAL A 344 -5.62 6.50 12.97
C VAL A 344 -5.58 5.15 12.28
N VAL A 345 -4.68 4.24 12.67
CA VAL A 345 -4.60 2.88 12.10
C VAL A 345 -5.85 2.05 12.41
N GLU A 346 -6.58 2.35 13.49
CA GLU A 346 -7.88 1.74 13.80
C GLU A 346 -8.96 1.95 12.71
N LEU A 347 -8.73 2.81 11.72
CA LEU A 347 -9.59 2.91 10.53
C LEU A 347 -9.59 1.64 9.68
N TYR A 348 -8.45 0.94 9.63
CA TYR A 348 -8.26 -0.32 8.92
C TYR A 348 -7.45 -1.28 9.81
N PRO A 349 -8.07 -1.84 10.86
CA PRO A 349 -7.40 -2.70 11.82
C PRO A 349 -6.98 -4.03 11.17
N ASP A 350 -5.93 -4.63 11.71
CA ASP A 350 -5.50 -6.01 11.44
C ASP A 350 -5.23 -6.34 9.97
N ARG A 351 -4.79 -5.37 9.17
CA ARG A 351 -4.45 -5.61 7.77
C ARG A 351 -3.20 -6.49 7.68
N GLN A 352 -3.35 -7.63 6.99
CA GLN A 352 -2.28 -8.62 6.78
C GLN A 352 -2.33 -9.13 5.34
N TRP A 353 -1.16 -9.49 4.82
CA TRP A 353 -1.07 -10.14 3.52
C TRP A 353 -1.72 -11.52 3.55
N SER A 354 -2.57 -11.79 2.58
CA SER A 354 -2.99 -13.16 2.28
C SER A 354 -1.81 -13.97 1.75
N ALA A 355 -1.74 -15.24 2.13
CA ALA A 355 -0.73 -16.14 1.59
C ALA A 355 -0.86 -16.22 0.05
N LEU A 356 0.28 -16.34 -0.61
CA LEU A 356 0.38 -16.66 -2.03
C LEU A 356 0.78 -18.14 -2.15
N ASP A 357 -0.09 -18.92 -2.83
CA ASP A 357 0.13 -20.35 -3.05
C ASP A 357 1.22 -20.64 -4.09
#